data_63e501f4621a1a7bbac913501ab01b17
#
_entry.id   63e501f4621a1a7bbac913501ab01b17
#
_cell.length_a   1.000
_cell.length_b   1.000
_cell.length_c   1.000
_cell.angle_alpha   90.00
_cell.angle_beta   90.00
_cell.angle_gamma   90.00
#
_symmetry.space_group_name_H-M   'P 1'
#
loop_
_entity.id
_entity.type
_entity.pdbx_description
1 polymer ?
#
loop_
_entity_poly.entity_id
_entity_poly.type
_entity_poly.pdbx_seq_one_letter_code
_entity_poly.pdbx_strand_id
1 'polypeptide(L)'
;MSSRFSLWLHAYTYELGWRALSCLVFWPLARRMIHKLPGMLFVALAAVFLGLWELTGLFTLFAKGYSPLQSLIRGLKVCGTLMKPRSWKWPGAAMLLMPLLFAGTIPLLGQGLQSALLGNGTRGIGALVLLYLLVSVLLAWPALVALPGLAAFLEKGRPDPGRRHLNPLAAFVIALVLAVLETAVALLVRTGCEILYTAPPAVTAVNWLLLPAWQISSMALPVLLGSGMLAAGTLGLSRTVQRSPAAAVLGVAVSIVICLSVAWPDRPLMDRDAGIKPVVVAHRGYAHGVTENTLESFRAAHEAGAGVAELDVYQSADGSLYVSHDQSLERVTGTALDLEQASAQEIKALRTKDGQAVPALKDVLTYAKESDLHLVIEIKSTSRAVDTARKTAELIRETGMGEQCSIAGFRHSVLAAAREVDPSMGTELLLNFAISDVTSLADVDIYSVQAGAITPEMIAQVHQAGKRIYAWTVNDPRQMEVLLAMGVDGLTTDDTPAAVQAIADYEERVGQ
;
A
#
# COMPACT_ATOMS: atom_id res chain seq x y z
N MET A 1 9.81 -30.91 25.84
CA MET A 1 8.93 -29.85 25.24
C MET A 1 7.49 -30.17 25.62
N SER A 2 6.72 -29.20 26.14
CA SER A 2 5.33 -29.39 26.53
C SER A 2 4.48 -29.81 25.32
N SER A 3 3.44 -30.62 25.58
CA SER A 3 2.49 -31.06 24.54
C SER A 3 1.84 -29.92 23.75
N ARG A 4 1.74 -28.75 24.36
CA ARG A 4 1.16 -27.51 23.83
C ARG A 4 2.07 -26.85 22.80
N PHE A 5 3.37 -26.81 23.05
CA PHE A 5 4.33 -26.23 22.10
C PHE A 5 4.42 -27.03 20.81
N SER A 6 4.39 -28.37 20.92
CA SER A 6 4.36 -29.23 19.73
C SER A 6 3.10 -29.01 18.88
N LEU A 7 1.93 -28.86 19.50
CA LEU A 7 0.68 -28.61 18.78
C LEU A 7 0.70 -27.26 18.06
N TRP A 8 1.18 -26.22 18.74
CA TRP A 8 1.36 -24.89 18.15
C TRP A 8 2.35 -24.93 16.97
N LEU A 9 3.47 -25.63 17.10
CA LEU A 9 4.46 -25.76 16.02
C LEU A 9 3.87 -26.46 14.79
N HIS A 10 3.01 -27.47 14.96
CA HIS A 10 2.31 -28.14 13.86
C HIS A 10 1.28 -27.21 13.19
N ALA A 11 0.55 -26.42 13.97
CA ALA A 11 -0.39 -25.44 13.42
C ALA A 11 0.36 -24.36 12.63
N TYR A 12 1.45 -23.85 13.16
CA TYR A 12 2.32 -22.89 12.49
C TYR A 12 2.87 -23.45 11.17
N THR A 13 3.35 -24.67 11.17
CA THR A 13 3.83 -25.35 9.95
C THR A 13 2.72 -25.51 8.92
N TYR A 14 1.51 -25.87 9.36
CA TYR A 14 0.36 -25.98 8.47
C TYR A 14 0.03 -24.64 7.81
N GLU A 15 -0.07 -23.57 8.59
CA GLU A 15 -0.43 -22.24 8.08
C GLU A 15 0.63 -21.69 7.14
N LEU A 16 1.92 -21.78 7.50
CA LEU A 16 3.00 -21.35 6.59
C LEU A 16 2.97 -22.13 5.28
N GLY A 17 2.83 -23.44 5.34
CA GLY A 17 2.74 -24.27 4.13
C GLY A 17 1.51 -23.93 3.28
N TRP A 18 0.38 -23.66 3.93
CA TRP A 18 -0.83 -23.22 3.27
C TRP A 18 -0.68 -21.85 2.57
N ARG A 19 -0.12 -20.88 3.26
CA ARG A 19 0.11 -19.55 2.70
C ARG A 19 1.11 -19.58 1.56
N ALA A 20 2.21 -20.33 1.71
CA ALA A 20 3.18 -20.52 0.64
C ALA A 20 2.52 -21.13 -0.62
N LEU A 21 1.71 -22.16 -0.45
CA LEU A 21 0.97 -22.78 -1.55
C LEU A 21 -0.05 -21.82 -2.18
N SER A 22 -0.78 -21.09 -1.37
CA SER A 22 -1.75 -20.08 -1.86
C SER A 22 -1.06 -18.97 -2.63
N CYS A 23 0.08 -18.47 -2.15
CA CYS A 23 0.89 -17.48 -2.86
C CYS A 23 1.40 -18.01 -4.19
N LEU A 24 1.93 -19.23 -4.24
CA LEU A 24 2.49 -19.81 -5.46
C LEU A 24 1.44 -20.06 -6.54
N VAL A 25 0.24 -20.49 -6.16
CA VAL A 25 -0.80 -20.88 -7.12
C VAL A 25 -1.79 -19.75 -7.41
N PHE A 26 -2.25 -19.08 -6.36
CA PHE A 26 -3.36 -18.15 -6.46
C PHE A 26 -2.90 -16.73 -6.81
N TRP A 27 -1.77 -16.25 -6.27
CA TRP A 27 -1.31 -14.89 -6.49
C TRP A 27 -1.00 -14.53 -7.95
N PRO A 28 -0.30 -15.39 -8.74
CA PRO A 28 -0.09 -15.13 -10.16
C PRO A 28 -1.39 -15.06 -10.97
N LEU A 29 -2.38 -15.88 -10.58
CA LEU A 29 -3.70 -15.89 -11.20
C LEU A 29 -4.50 -14.63 -10.82
N ALA A 30 -4.50 -14.28 -9.55
CA ALA A 30 -5.18 -13.10 -9.02
C ALA A 30 -4.67 -11.81 -9.68
N ARG A 31 -3.35 -11.64 -9.79
CA ARG A 31 -2.72 -10.50 -10.47
C ARG A 31 -3.26 -10.29 -11.89
N ARG A 32 -3.47 -11.37 -12.65
CA ARG A 32 -3.98 -11.30 -14.03
C ARG A 32 -5.48 -10.98 -14.13
N MET A 33 -6.23 -11.27 -13.10
CA MET A 33 -7.70 -11.19 -13.14
C MET A 33 -8.27 -9.96 -12.45
N ILE A 34 -7.52 -9.32 -11.55
CA ILE A 34 -8.03 -8.24 -10.69
C ILE A 34 -8.35 -6.93 -11.44
N HIS A 35 -7.91 -6.80 -12.69
CA HIS A 35 -8.10 -5.59 -13.51
C HIS A 35 -9.53 -5.40 -14.05
N LYS A 36 -10.39 -6.43 -13.95
CA LYS A 36 -11.77 -6.39 -14.45
C LYS A 36 -12.74 -6.78 -13.34
N LEU A 37 -13.89 -6.13 -13.27
CA LEU A 37 -14.91 -6.40 -12.23
C LEU A 37 -15.25 -7.90 -12.07
N PRO A 38 -15.48 -8.70 -13.15
CA PRO A 38 -15.70 -10.14 -13.00
C PRO A 38 -14.50 -10.87 -12.38
N GLY A 39 -13.28 -10.45 -12.72
CA GLY A 39 -12.04 -11.00 -12.16
C GLY A 39 -11.89 -10.65 -10.68
N MET A 40 -12.20 -9.43 -10.28
CA MET A 40 -12.21 -9.03 -8.86
C MET A 40 -13.19 -9.87 -8.04
N LEU A 41 -14.40 -10.10 -8.56
CA LEU A 41 -15.39 -10.96 -7.91
C LEU A 41 -14.90 -12.41 -7.80
N PHE A 42 -14.29 -12.94 -8.86
CA PHE A 42 -13.69 -14.27 -8.82
C PHE A 42 -12.57 -14.37 -7.78
N VAL A 43 -11.67 -13.39 -7.74
CA VAL A 43 -10.56 -13.33 -6.76
C VAL A 43 -11.11 -13.26 -5.34
N ALA A 44 -12.13 -12.44 -5.09
CA ALA A 44 -12.79 -12.35 -3.78
C ALA A 44 -13.43 -13.69 -3.36
N LEU A 45 -14.18 -14.35 -4.25
CA LEU A 45 -14.78 -15.65 -3.98
C LEU A 45 -13.73 -16.74 -3.75
N ALA A 46 -12.67 -16.74 -4.54
CA ALA A 46 -11.56 -17.69 -4.37
C ALA A 46 -10.81 -17.44 -3.06
N ALA A 47 -10.60 -16.21 -2.63
CA ALA A 47 -10.01 -15.87 -1.34
C ALA A 47 -10.88 -16.37 -0.17
N VAL A 48 -12.21 -16.20 -0.26
CA VAL A 48 -13.16 -16.76 0.72
C VAL A 48 -13.06 -18.30 0.76
N PHE A 49 -13.03 -18.96 -0.40
CA PHE A 49 -12.86 -20.42 -0.46
C PHE A 49 -11.54 -20.89 0.14
N LEU A 50 -10.45 -20.23 -0.19
CA LEU A 50 -9.13 -20.54 0.34
C LEU A 50 -9.07 -20.37 1.86
N GLY A 51 -9.59 -19.27 2.41
CA GLY A 51 -9.67 -19.08 3.85
C GLY A 51 -10.53 -20.11 4.56
N LEU A 52 -11.65 -20.53 3.94
CA LEU A 52 -12.48 -21.61 4.47
C LEU A 52 -11.75 -22.94 4.50
N TRP A 53 -10.98 -23.23 3.47
CA TRP A 53 -10.15 -24.44 3.41
C TRP A 53 -9.02 -24.40 4.48
N GLU A 54 -8.34 -23.25 4.64
CA GLU A 54 -7.33 -23.05 5.69
C GLU A 54 -7.89 -23.38 7.08
N LEU A 55 -9.03 -22.76 7.43
CA LEU A 55 -9.69 -22.97 8.73
C LEU A 55 -10.15 -24.41 8.95
N THR A 56 -10.74 -25.04 7.94
CA THR A 56 -11.18 -26.45 8.07
C THR A 56 -10.02 -27.40 8.20
N GLY A 57 -8.89 -27.11 7.59
CA GLY A 57 -7.65 -27.85 7.76
C GLY A 57 -7.07 -27.70 9.16
N LEU A 58 -6.98 -26.48 9.68
CA LEU A 58 -6.57 -26.22 11.07
C LEU A 58 -7.49 -26.94 12.06
N PHE A 59 -8.81 -26.91 11.83
CA PHE A 59 -9.74 -27.64 12.65
C PHE A 59 -9.44 -29.15 12.66
N THR A 60 -9.19 -29.77 11.50
CA THR A 60 -8.86 -31.20 11.43
C THR A 60 -7.54 -31.52 12.14
N LEU A 61 -6.58 -30.62 12.12
CA LEU A 61 -5.32 -30.73 12.85
C LEU A 61 -5.55 -30.71 14.35
N PHE A 62 -6.32 -29.75 14.87
CA PHE A 62 -6.57 -29.59 16.29
C PHE A 62 -7.54 -30.65 16.86
N ALA A 63 -8.65 -30.89 16.16
CA ALA A 63 -9.71 -31.78 16.66
C ALA A 63 -9.42 -33.28 16.47
N LYS A 64 -8.71 -33.65 15.39
CA LYS A 64 -8.45 -35.02 15.02
C LYS A 64 -6.98 -35.41 15.15
N GLY A 65 -6.08 -34.50 15.42
CA GLY A 65 -4.65 -34.76 15.58
C GLY A 65 -3.96 -35.23 14.30
N TYR A 66 -4.47 -34.83 13.13
CA TYR A 66 -3.83 -35.18 11.86
C TYR A 66 -2.51 -34.40 11.66
N SER A 67 -1.62 -34.94 10.84
CA SER A 67 -0.42 -34.21 10.41
C SER A 67 -0.81 -33.00 9.56
N PRO A 68 0.08 -31.99 9.39
CA PRO A 68 -0.20 -30.82 8.56
C PRO A 68 -0.66 -31.17 7.13
N LEU A 69 -0.01 -32.15 6.48
CA LEU A 69 -0.38 -32.58 5.13
C LEU A 69 -1.74 -33.30 5.10
N GLN A 70 -2.00 -34.20 6.07
CA GLN A 70 -3.31 -34.83 6.19
C GLN A 70 -4.42 -33.82 6.47
N SER A 71 -4.14 -32.81 7.27
CA SER A 71 -5.05 -31.72 7.59
C SER A 71 -5.38 -30.87 6.36
N LEU A 72 -4.41 -30.62 5.48
CA LEU A 72 -4.62 -29.96 4.21
C LEU A 72 -5.66 -30.70 3.35
N ILE A 73 -5.44 -32.00 3.13
CA ILE A 73 -6.31 -32.85 2.28
C ILE A 73 -7.70 -33.03 2.91
N ARG A 74 -7.76 -33.26 4.21
CA ARG A 74 -9.02 -33.46 4.94
C ARG A 74 -9.80 -32.17 5.09
N GLY A 75 -9.11 -31.03 5.29
CA GLY A 75 -9.70 -29.70 5.31
C GLY A 75 -10.46 -29.39 4.03
N LEU A 76 -9.90 -29.72 2.88
CA LEU A 76 -10.58 -29.54 1.59
C LEU A 76 -11.87 -30.37 1.50
N LYS A 77 -11.86 -31.61 1.98
CA LYS A 77 -13.08 -32.47 2.03
C LYS A 77 -14.14 -31.86 2.95
N VAL A 78 -13.75 -31.35 4.11
CA VAL A 78 -14.68 -30.68 5.05
C VAL A 78 -15.21 -29.40 4.43
N CYS A 79 -14.37 -28.60 3.81
CA CYS A 79 -14.76 -27.39 3.09
C CYS A 79 -15.81 -27.71 2.03
N GLY A 80 -15.58 -28.73 1.18
CA GLY A 80 -16.54 -29.15 0.16
C GLY A 80 -17.87 -29.65 0.73
N THR A 81 -17.90 -30.22 1.94
CA THR A 81 -19.16 -30.59 2.60
C THR A 81 -19.93 -29.38 3.14
N LEU A 82 -19.23 -28.36 3.62
CA LEU A 82 -19.81 -27.13 4.12
C LEU A 82 -20.43 -26.25 3.01
N MET A 83 -19.88 -26.34 1.81
CA MET A 83 -20.39 -25.61 0.64
C MET A 83 -21.68 -26.21 0.06
N LYS A 84 -22.15 -27.37 0.53
CA LYS A 84 -23.42 -27.97 0.07
C LYS A 84 -24.61 -27.18 0.61
N PRO A 85 -25.59 -26.77 -0.25
CA PRO A 85 -26.72 -25.92 0.16
C PRO A 85 -27.56 -26.46 1.33
N ARG A 86 -27.62 -27.78 1.53
CA ARG A 86 -28.37 -28.43 2.63
C ARG A 86 -27.72 -28.29 4.03
N SER A 87 -26.46 -27.88 4.12
CA SER A 87 -25.74 -27.65 5.39
C SER A 87 -25.84 -26.22 5.90
N TRP A 88 -26.38 -25.31 5.10
CA TRP A 88 -26.50 -23.89 5.41
C TRP A 88 -27.67 -23.62 6.36
N LYS A 89 -27.49 -23.92 7.65
CA LYS A 89 -28.31 -23.33 8.68
C LYS A 89 -27.68 -22.00 9.10
N TRP A 90 -28.41 -20.92 8.95
CA TRP A 90 -27.99 -19.52 9.09
C TRP A 90 -27.03 -19.18 10.27
N PRO A 91 -27.20 -19.70 11.48
CA PRO A 91 -26.24 -19.43 12.55
C PRO A 91 -24.87 -20.03 12.32
N GLY A 92 -24.78 -21.17 11.64
CA GLY A 92 -23.50 -21.81 11.29
C GLY A 92 -22.72 -21.07 10.22
N ALA A 93 -23.41 -20.49 9.23
CA ALA A 93 -22.78 -19.69 8.19
C ALA A 93 -22.20 -18.36 8.74
N ALA A 94 -22.91 -17.71 9.66
CA ALA A 94 -22.41 -16.50 10.33
C ALA A 94 -21.19 -16.81 11.23
N MET A 95 -21.20 -17.93 11.93
CA MET A 95 -20.06 -18.41 12.73
C MET A 95 -18.84 -18.79 11.88
N LEU A 96 -19.06 -19.23 10.62
CA LEU A 96 -17.98 -19.54 9.67
C LEU A 96 -17.39 -18.30 9.01
N LEU A 97 -18.22 -17.28 8.77
CA LEU A 97 -17.75 -16.03 8.16
C LEU A 97 -16.88 -15.18 9.09
N MET A 98 -17.14 -15.19 10.38
CA MET A 98 -16.36 -14.40 11.34
C MET A 98 -14.88 -14.80 11.41
N PRO A 99 -14.50 -16.08 11.54
CA PRO A 99 -13.09 -16.51 11.49
C PRO A 99 -12.42 -16.27 10.13
N LEU A 100 -13.19 -16.31 9.03
CA LEU A 100 -12.72 -16.00 7.69
C LEU A 100 -12.35 -14.51 7.53
N LEU A 101 -13.23 -13.63 8.00
CA LEU A 101 -12.95 -12.19 8.07
C LEU A 101 -11.72 -11.95 8.94
N PHE A 102 -11.57 -12.68 10.03
CA PHE A 102 -10.46 -12.57 10.95
C PHE A 102 -9.14 -13.09 10.36
N ALA A 103 -9.11 -14.30 9.82
CA ALA A 103 -7.88 -14.90 9.26
C ALA A 103 -7.39 -14.17 8.00
N GLY A 104 -8.32 -13.58 7.21
CA GLY A 104 -7.99 -12.84 6.00
C GLY A 104 -7.65 -11.37 6.23
N THR A 105 -8.24 -10.72 7.24
CA THR A 105 -8.11 -9.26 7.41
C THR A 105 -6.94 -8.86 8.30
N ILE A 106 -6.59 -9.63 9.33
CA ILE A 106 -5.48 -9.27 10.21
C ILE A 106 -4.13 -9.24 9.49
N PRO A 107 -3.74 -10.25 8.68
CA PRO A 107 -2.53 -10.18 7.89
C PRO A 107 -2.51 -9.01 6.91
N LEU A 108 -3.64 -8.71 6.27
CA LEU A 108 -3.75 -7.57 5.35
C LEU A 108 -3.64 -6.23 6.10
N LEU A 109 -4.25 -6.13 7.28
CA LEU A 109 -4.13 -4.96 8.15
C LEU A 109 -2.70 -4.81 8.67
N GLY A 110 -2.03 -5.91 9.05
CA GLY A 110 -0.64 -5.92 9.48
C GLY A 110 0.31 -5.47 8.36
N GLN A 111 0.12 -5.95 7.14
CA GLN A 111 0.88 -5.48 5.97
C GLN A 111 0.59 -4.01 5.66
N GLY A 112 -0.68 -3.60 5.73
CA GLY A 112 -1.06 -2.21 5.58
C GLY A 112 -0.45 -1.30 6.64
N LEU A 113 -0.42 -1.74 7.90
CA LEU A 113 0.25 -1.03 8.99
C LEU A 113 1.76 -0.93 8.74
N GLN A 114 2.40 -2.02 8.36
CA GLN A 114 3.84 -2.03 8.06
C GLN A 114 4.17 -1.08 6.92
N SER A 115 3.41 -1.11 5.82
CA SER A 115 3.59 -0.19 4.70
C SER A 115 3.35 1.27 5.12
N ALA A 116 2.30 1.53 5.90
CA ALA A 116 2.00 2.85 6.41
C ALA A 116 3.05 3.36 7.40
N LEU A 117 3.64 2.48 8.21
CA LEU A 117 4.70 2.82 9.15
C LEU A 117 6.02 3.15 8.44
N LEU A 118 6.32 2.51 7.31
CA LEU A 118 7.50 2.83 6.50
C LEU A 118 7.32 4.14 5.71
N GLY A 119 6.12 4.38 5.19
CA GLY A 119 5.85 5.50 4.31
C GLY A 119 5.44 6.81 5.00
N ASN A 120 5.01 6.78 6.24
CA ASN A 120 4.69 8.00 6.99
C ASN A 120 5.84 8.28 7.96
N GLY A 121 6.45 9.45 7.86
CA GLY A 121 7.40 9.93 8.84
C GLY A 121 6.86 9.84 10.28
N THR A 122 7.48 10.46 11.25
CA THR A 122 7.09 10.34 12.68
C THR A 122 5.69 10.91 12.98
N ARG A 123 5.10 11.72 12.08
CA ARG A 123 3.77 12.32 12.24
C ARG A 123 2.67 11.30 11.92
N GLY A 124 1.76 11.09 12.86
CA GLY A 124 0.59 10.23 12.68
C GLY A 124 0.78 8.75 13.02
N ILE A 125 2.01 8.29 13.29
CA ILE A 125 2.28 6.89 13.66
C ILE A 125 1.43 6.45 14.85
N GLY A 126 1.35 7.27 15.88
CA GLY A 126 0.56 6.96 17.08
C GLY A 126 -0.92 6.71 16.77
N ALA A 127 -1.52 7.51 15.87
CA ALA A 127 -2.91 7.34 15.45
C ALA A 127 -3.10 6.07 14.63
N LEU A 128 -2.18 5.75 13.73
CA LEU A 128 -2.22 4.52 12.92
C LEU A 128 -2.06 3.27 13.79
N VAL A 129 -1.11 3.27 14.72
CA VAL A 129 -0.92 2.18 15.69
C VAL A 129 -2.16 1.99 16.54
N LEU A 130 -2.74 3.07 17.06
CA LEU A 130 -3.97 3.00 17.85
C LEU A 130 -5.15 2.46 17.05
N LEU A 131 -5.32 2.92 15.81
CA LEU A 131 -6.36 2.44 14.90
C LEU A 131 -6.18 0.95 14.61
N TYR A 132 -4.96 0.51 14.32
CA TYR A 132 -4.64 -0.88 14.08
C TYR A 132 -4.94 -1.76 15.30
N LEU A 133 -4.51 -1.35 16.50
CA LEU A 133 -4.80 -2.05 17.74
C LEU A 133 -6.30 -2.18 17.98
N LEU A 134 -7.03 -1.07 17.81
CA LEU A 134 -8.49 -1.05 17.98
C LEU A 134 -9.18 -2.01 17.01
N VAL A 135 -8.87 -1.93 15.71
CA VAL A 135 -9.49 -2.78 14.68
C VAL A 135 -9.12 -4.24 14.88
N SER A 136 -7.85 -4.54 15.20
CA SER A 136 -7.37 -5.90 15.45
C SER A 136 -8.09 -6.52 16.65
N VAL A 137 -8.26 -5.79 17.76
CA VAL A 137 -8.99 -6.27 18.94
C VAL A 137 -10.48 -6.45 18.63
N LEU A 138 -11.12 -5.50 17.94
CA LEU A 138 -12.54 -5.59 17.58
C LEU A 138 -12.85 -6.79 16.67
N LEU A 139 -11.92 -7.19 15.82
CA LEU A 139 -12.07 -8.37 14.95
C LEU A 139 -11.72 -9.67 15.70
N ALA A 140 -10.63 -9.66 16.48
CA ALA A 140 -10.10 -10.81 17.20
C ALA A 140 -11.02 -11.31 18.31
N TRP A 141 -11.55 -10.39 19.08
CA TRP A 141 -12.37 -10.72 20.25
C TRP A 141 -13.60 -11.59 19.95
N PRO A 142 -14.52 -11.16 19.03
CA PRO A 142 -15.70 -11.98 18.72
C PRO A 142 -15.32 -13.33 18.08
N ALA A 143 -14.25 -13.37 17.29
CA ALA A 143 -13.77 -14.59 16.66
C ALA A 143 -13.27 -15.61 17.70
N LEU A 144 -12.50 -15.16 18.69
CA LEU A 144 -12.03 -16.00 19.80
C LEU A 144 -13.19 -16.53 20.64
N VAL A 145 -14.21 -15.73 20.89
CA VAL A 145 -15.43 -16.16 21.62
C VAL A 145 -16.21 -17.22 20.82
N ALA A 146 -16.32 -17.06 19.51
CA ALA A 146 -17.06 -17.95 18.62
C ALA A 146 -16.33 -19.27 18.31
N LEU A 147 -14.99 -19.29 18.44
CA LEU A 147 -14.13 -20.39 18.01
C LEU A 147 -14.51 -21.77 18.61
N PRO A 148 -14.82 -21.92 19.93
CA PRO A 148 -15.23 -23.21 20.49
C PRO A 148 -16.57 -23.69 19.92
N GLY A 149 -17.50 -22.80 19.65
CA GLY A 149 -18.79 -23.10 19.02
C GLY A 149 -18.63 -23.58 17.58
N LEU A 150 -17.76 -22.91 16.82
CA LEU A 150 -17.38 -23.29 15.47
C LEU A 150 -16.74 -24.69 15.43
N ALA A 151 -15.80 -24.95 16.33
CA ALA A 151 -15.15 -26.26 16.44
C ALA A 151 -16.16 -27.36 16.76
N ALA A 152 -17.13 -27.13 17.66
CA ALA A 152 -18.21 -28.06 17.95
C ALA A 152 -19.14 -28.31 16.74
N PHE A 153 -19.47 -27.27 16.01
CA PHE A 153 -20.26 -27.38 14.79
C PHE A 153 -19.55 -28.22 13.71
N LEU A 154 -18.28 -27.99 13.49
CA LEU A 154 -17.47 -28.72 12.51
C LEU A 154 -17.29 -30.20 12.92
N GLU A 155 -17.24 -30.51 14.23
CA GLU A 155 -17.10 -31.86 14.74
C GLU A 155 -18.41 -32.67 14.66
N LYS A 156 -19.54 -32.07 15.03
CA LYS A 156 -20.82 -32.75 15.23
C LYS A 156 -21.87 -32.46 14.15
N GLY A 157 -21.60 -31.49 13.25
CA GLY A 157 -22.56 -31.02 12.24
C GLY A 157 -23.75 -30.25 12.83
N ARG A 158 -23.72 -29.94 14.14
CA ARG A 158 -24.77 -29.20 14.85
C ARG A 158 -24.16 -28.37 16.00
N PRO A 159 -24.78 -27.26 16.39
CA PRO A 159 -24.40 -26.48 17.57
C PRO A 159 -24.42 -27.39 18.83
N ASP A 160 -23.43 -27.26 19.68
CA ASP A 160 -23.39 -27.95 20.98
C ASP A 160 -23.60 -26.94 22.12
N PRO A 161 -24.82 -26.83 22.66
CA PRO A 161 -25.14 -25.87 23.72
C PRO A 161 -24.44 -26.15 25.06
N GLY A 162 -23.89 -27.36 25.26
CA GLY A 162 -23.17 -27.75 26.47
C GLY A 162 -21.70 -27.40 26.46
N ARG A 163 -21.14 -26.84 25.37
CA ARG A 163 -19.72 -26.54 25.28
C ARG A 163 -19.41 -25.20 25.92
N ARG A 164 -18.41 -25.15 26.78
CA ARG A 164 -17.95 -23.92 27.43
C ARG A 164 -17.40 -22.98 26.37
N HIS A 165 -17.99 -21.79 26.24
CA HIS A 165 -17.42 -20.69 25.47
C HIS A 165 -16.16 -20.18 26.15
N LEU A 166 -15.22 -19.65 25.38
CA LEU A 166 -14.11 -18.92 25.96
C LEU A 166 -14.69 -17.71 26.75
N ASN A 167 -14.21 -17.51 27.97
CA ASN A 167 -14.64 -16.34 28.76
C ASN A 167 -14.40 -15.06 27.91
N PRO A 168 -15.40 -14.22 27.66
CA PRO A 168 -15.26 -13.03 26.85
C PRO A 168 -14.12 -12.10 27.29
N LEU A 169 -13.90 -11.99 28.62
CA LEU A 169 -12.80 -11.20 29.16
C LEU A 169 -11.43 -11.84 28.82
N ALA A 170 -11.31 -13.16 28.94
CA ALA A 170 -10.08 -13.86 28.57
C ALA A 170 -9.82 -13.74 27.06
N ALA A 171 -10.86 -13.84 26.23
CA ALA A 171 -10.75 -13.64 24.79
C ALA A 171 -10.29 -12.21 24.45
N PHE A 172 -10.83 -11.22 25.15
CA PHE A 172 -10.40 -9.83 24.98
C PHE A 172 -8.94 -9.61 25.35
N VAL A 173 -8.51 -10.12 26.51
CA VAL A 173 -7.11 -10.02 26.95
C VAL A 173 -6.17 -10.70 25.95
N ILE A 174 -6.51 -11.89 25.46
CA ILE A 174 -5.73 -12.60 24.45
C ILE A 174 -5.63 -11.76 23.17
N ALA A 175 -6.76 -11.25 22.67
CA ALA A 175 -6.79 -10.40 21.47
C ALA A 175 -5.90 -9.17 21.61
N LEU A 176 -5.99 -8.49 22.78
CA LEU A 176 -5.19 -7.30 23.07
C LEU A 176 -3.69 -7.62 23.12
N VAL A 177 -3.31 -8.67 23.87
CA VAL A 177 -1.89 -9.08 23.98
C VAL A 177 -1.30 -9.39 22.60
N LEU A 178 -2.06 -10.09 21.76
CA LEU A 178 -1.59 -10.47 20.43
C LEU A 178 -1.47 -9.25 19.50
N ALA A 179 -2.44 -8.33 19.52
CA ALA A 179 -2.38 -7.10 18.74
C ALA A 179 -1.19 -6.21 19.18
N VAL A 180 -0.92 -6.13 20.50
CA VAL A 180 0.26 -5.41 21.04
C VAL A 180 1.56 -6.06 20.58
N LEU A 181 1.68 -7.39 20.66
CA LEU A 181 2.87 -8.10 20.20
C LEU A 181 3.12 -7.89 18.70
N GLU A 182 2.07 -7.98 17.89
CA GLU A 182 2.15 -7.74 16.44
C GLU A 182 2.62 -6.31 16.14
N THR A 183 2.03 -5.33 16.83
CA THR A 183 2.44 -3.93 16.72
C THR A 183 3.91 -3.72 17.14
N ALA A 184 4.33 -4.31 18.25
CA ALA A 184 5.71 -4.19 18.74
C ALA A 184 6.71 -4.74 17.71
N VAL A 185 6.40 -5.89 17.09
CA VAL A 185 7.28 -6.45 16.07
C VAL A 185 7.25 -5.63 14.78
N ALA A 186 6.09 -5.11 14.37
CA ALA A 186 6.01 -4.20 13.22
C ALA A 186 6.88 -2.95 13.41
N LEU A 187 6.87 -2.38 14.62
CA LEU A 187 7.73 -1.24 15.00
C LEU A 187 9.22 -1.62 15.02
N LEU A 188 9.57 -2.80 15.54
CA LEU A 188 10.96 -3.29 15.55
C LEU A 188 11.48 -3.51 14.13
N VAL A 189 10.67 -4.11 13.25
CA VAL A 189 11.03 -4.31 11.85
C VAL A 189 11.22 -2.97 11.16
N ARG A 190 10.31 -2.02 11.38
CA ARG A 190 10.45 -0.65 10.87
C ARG A 190 11.77 -0.02 11.30
N THR A 191 12.06 0.02 12.61
CA THR A 191 13.28 0.63 13.15
C THR A 191 14.53 -0.05 12.58
N GLY A 192 14.50 -1.38 12.44
CA GLY A 192 15.56 -2.14 11.81
C GLY A 192 15.76 -1.73 10.34
N CYS A 193 14.69 -1.59 9.56
CA CYS A 193 14.75 -1.13 8.19
C CYS A 193 15.27 0.31 8.10
N GLU A 194 14.76 1.23 8.92
CA GLU A 194 15.24 2.62 8.96
C GLU A 194 16.76 2.71 9.23
N ILE A 195 17.25 1.97 10.23
CA ILE A 195 18.69 1.94 10.55
C ILE A 195 19.51 1.41 9.39
N LEU A 196 19.01 0.42 8.67
CA LEU A 196 19.75 -0.25 7.61
C LEU A 196 19.70 0.52 6.29
N TYR A 197 18.59 1.21 5.99
CA TYR A 197 18.48 2.09 4.82
C TYR A 197 19.34 3.36 4.96
N THR A 198 19.58 3.82 6.18
CA THR A 198 20.44 4.99 6.46
C THR A 198 21.90 4.64 6.72
N ALA A 199 22.28 3.36 6.70
CA ALA A 199 23.65 2.91 6.91
C ALA A 199 24.53 3.10 5.64
N PRO A 200 25.87 3.30 5.79
CA PRO A 200 26.76 3.51 4.63
C PRO A 200 26.78 2.35 3.63
N PRO A 201 27.18 2.58 2.35
CA PRO A 201 27.04 1.63 1.23
C PRO A 201 27.75 0.26 1.38
N ALA A 202 28.67 0.09 2.35
CA ALA A 202 29.20 -1.23 2.70
C ALA A 202 28.11 -2.25 3.09
N VAL A 203 26.87 -1.81 3.15
CA VAL A 203 25.67 -2.54 3.55
C VAL A 203 24.82 -3.04 2.36
N THR A 204 25.23 -2.85 1.10
CA THR A 204 24.53 -3.45 -0.05
C THR A 204 24.33 -4.97 0.11
N ALA A 205 25.30 -5.67 0.71
CA ALA A 205 25.15 -7.09 1.06
C ALA A 205 24.04 -7.35 2.11
N VAL A 206 23.77 -6.38 2.99
CA VAL A 206 22.72 -6.49 4.03
C VAL A 206 21.35 -6.20 3.45
N ASN A 207 21.23 -5.32 2.45
CA ASN A 207 20.00 -5.10 1.71
C ASN A 207 19.51 -6.40 1.03
N TRP A 208 20.44 -7.24 0.59
CA TRP A 208 20.14 -8.59 0.08
C TRP A 208 19.48 -9.50 1.11
N LEU A 209 19.67 -9.26 2.39
CA LEU A 209 19.07 -10.02 3.49
C LEU A 209 17.79 -9.35 4.02
N LEU A 210 17.66 -8.03 3.86
CA LEU A 210 16.56 -7.27 4.45
C LEU A 210 15.23 -7.46 3.73
N LEU A 211 15.21 -7.41 2.40
CA LEU A 211 13.98 -7.63 1.64
C LEU A 211 13.38 -9.00 1.93
N PRO A 212 14.15 -10.11 1.87
CA PRO A 212 13.65 -11.42 2.30
C PRO A 212 13.25 -11.44 3.78
N ALA A 213 14.01 -10.82 4.67
CA ALA A 213 13.66 -10.75 6.10
C ALA A 213 12.36 -9.98 6.33
N TRP A 214 12.13 -8.90 5.59
CA TRP A 214 10.90 -8.14 5.57
C TRP A 214 9.73 -8.99 5.06
N GLN A 215 9.86 -9.63 3.92
CA GLN A 215 8.81 -10.48 3.35
C GLN A 215 8.51 -11.69 4.25
N ILE A 216 9.53 -12.31 4.84
CA ILE A 216 9.36 -13.40 5.81
C ILE A 216 8.66 -12.88 7.07
N SER A 217 9.05 -11.73 7.60
CA SER A 217 8.43 -11.17 8.80
C SER A 217 6.98 -10.77 8.55
N SER A 218 6.68 -10.17 7.40
CA SER A 218 5.32 -9.77 7.02
C SER A 218 4.38 -10.96 6.79
N MET A 219 4.90 -12.10 6.37
CA MET A 219 4.14 -13.34 6.20
C MET A 219 4.13 -14.23 7.45
N ALA A 220 5.30 -14.44 8.05
CA ALA A 220 5.46 -15.41 9.14
C ALA A 220 4.88 -14.93 10.46
N LEU A 221 4.93 -13.65 10.74
CA LEU A 221 4.51 -13.10 12.03
C LEU A 221 2.99 -13.11 12.22
N PRO A 222 2.15 -12.62 11.27
CA PRO A 222 0.71 -12.75 11.37
C PRO A 222 0.25 -14.21 11.49
N VAL A 223 0.94 -15.12 10.79
CA VAL A 223 0.69 -16.56 10.88
C VAL A 223 1.04 -17.11 12.25
N LEU A 224 2.17 -16.68 12.83
CA LEU A 224 2.60 -17.07 14.18
C LEU A 224 1.55 -16.66 15.21
N LEU A 225 1.04 -15.46 15.11
CA LEU A 225 0.05 -14.92 16.03
C LEU A 225 -1.32 -15.54 15.82
N GLY A 226 -1.76 -15.70 14.57
CA GLY A 226 -3.03 -16.36 14.21
C GLY A 226 -3.09 -17.81 14.68
N SER A 227 -2.02 -18.58 14.44
CA SER A 227 -1.93 -19.99 14.91
C SER A 227 -1.85 -20.08 16.43
N GLY A 228 -1.19 -19.11 17.08
CA GLY A 228 -1.15 -19.02 18.55
C GLY A 228 -2.55 -18.74 19.14
N MET A 229 -3.32 -17.86 18.52
CA MET A 229 -4.71 -17.56 18.90
C MET A 229 -5.62 -18.79 18.74
N LEU A 230 -5.53 -19.46 17.61
CA LEU A 230 -6.29 -20.69 17.36
C LEU A 230 -5.92 -21.78 18.34
N ALA A 231 -4.63 -21.96 18.64
CA ALA A 231 -4.14 -22.88 19.65
C ALA A 231 -4.68 -22.55 21.06
N ALA A 232 -4.69 -21.28 21.45
CA ALA A 232 -5.24 -20.84 22.73
C ALA A 232 -6.77 -21.08 22.81
N GLY A 233 -7.50 -20.77 21.72
CA GLY A 233 -8.96 -20.96 21.64
C GLY A 233 -9.40 -22.44 21.63
N THR A 234 -8.51 -23.35 21.20
CA THR A 234 -8.79 -24.80 21.09
C THR A 234 -8.25 -25.62 22.27
N LEU A 235 -7.78 -24.99 23.34
CA LEU A 235 -7.18 -25.66 24.51
C LEU A 235 -8.06 -26.75 25.17
N GLY A 236 -9.38 -26.80 24.87
CA GLY A 236 -10.31 -27.83 25.32
C GLY A 236 -10.51 -29.00 24.35
N LEU A 237 -9.89 -28.95 23.13
CA LEU A 237 -10.16 -29.89 22.05
C LEU A 237 -9.06 -30.96 21.85
N SER A 238 -7.88 -30.79 22.44
CA SER A 238 -6.70 -31.58 22.11
C SER A 238 -6.84 -33.04 22.55
N ARG A 239 -7.03 -33.96 21.59
CA ARG A 239 -6.60 -35.35 21.69
C ARG A 239 -5.10 -35.43 21.31
N THR A 240 -4.41 -36.38 21.89
CA THR A 240 -2.97 -36.61 21.69
C THR A 240 -2.62 -36.78 20.22
N VAL A 241 -1.93 -35.82 19.64
CA VAL A 241 -1.36 -35.86 18.28
C VAL A 241 -0.16 -36.79 18.30
N GLN A 242 -0.06 -37.75 17.36
CA GLN A 242 1.18 -38.47 17.10
C GLN A 242 2.24 -37.49 16.64
N ARG A 243 3.29 -37.31 17.43
CA ARG A 243 4.20 -36.18 17.37
C ARG A 243 5.48 -36.55 16.68
N SER A 244 5.78 -35.88 15.60
CA SER A 244 7.13 -35.82 15.04
C SER A 244 7.64 -34.39 15.10
N PRO A 245 8.42 -33.99 16.13
CA PRO A 245 9.03 -32.69 16.15
C PRO A 245 9.92 -32.43 14.93
N ALA A 246 10.54 -33.49 14.39
CA ALA A 246 11.33 -33.40 13.16
C ALA A 246 10.48 -32.98 11.94
N ALA A 247 9.26 -33.52 11.79
CA ALA A 247 8.36 -33.14 10.70
C ALA A 247 7.90 -31.68 10.81
N ALA A 248 7.69 -31.20 12.03
CA ALA A 248 7.34 -29.79 12.25
C ALA A 248 8.51 -28.84 11.90
N VAL A 249 9.73 -29.17 12.32
CA VAL A 249 10.94 -28.40 11.99
C VAL A 249 11.18 -28.43 10.47
N LEU A 250 11.07 -29.59 9.84
CA LEU A 250 11.21 -29.72 8.39
C LEU A 250 10.14 -28.88 7.65
N GLY A 251 8.88 -28.93 8.11
CA GLY A 251 7.80 -28.13 7.53
C GLY A 251 8.06 -26.61 7.61
N VAL A 252 8.55 -26.13 8.76
CA VAL A 252 8.96 -24.73 8.92
C VAL A 252 10.12 -24.38 7.98
N ALA A 253 11.16 -25.23 7.92
CA ALA A 253 12.30 -25.03 7.04
C ALA A 253 11.90 -24.98 5.56
N VAL A 254 11.06 -25.92 5.11
CA VAL A 254 10.53 -25.96 3.73
C VAL A 254 9.69 -24.74 3.44
N SER A 255 8.84 -24.30 4.38
CA SER A 255 8.01 -23.09 4.21
C SER A 255 8.88 -21.83 4.10
N ILE A 256 9.95 -21.71 4.89
CA ILE A 256 10.92 -20.62 4.79
C ILE A 256 11.62 -20.67 3.41
N VAL A 257 12.06 -21.85 2.95
CA VAL A 257 12.67 -22.00 1.62
C VAL A 257 11.71 -21.58 0.50
N ILE A 258 10.44 -21.97 0.59
CA ILE A 258 9.40 -21.59 -0.38
C ILE A 258 9.19 -20.07 -0.34
N CYS A 259 9.05 -19.46 0.84
CA CYS A 259 8.91 -18.00 0.98
C CYS A 259 10.14 -17.28 0.39
N LEU A 260 11.35 -17.76 0.67
CA LEU A 260 12.57 -17.21 0.08
C LEU A 260 12.61 -17.38 -1.44
N SER A 261 12.14 -18.51 -1.97
CA SER A 261 12.10 -18.78 -3.41
C SER A 261 11.10 -17.89 -4.13
N VAL A 262 9.97 -17.57 -3.50
CA VAL A 262 8.96 -16.63 -4.02
C VAL A 262 9.47 -15.20 -3.97
N ALA A 263 10.24 -14.86 -2.94
CA ALA A 263 10.87 -13.56 -2.78
C ALA A 263 12.12 -13.36 -3.67
N TRP A 264 12.72 -14.48 -4.13
CA TRP A 264 13.98 -14.45 -4.89
C TRP A 264 13.90 -13.77 -6.27
N PRO A 265 12.84 -13.91 -7.08
CA PRO A 265 12.73 -13.25 -8.37
C PRO A 265 12.74 -11.71 -8.30
N ASP A 266 12.37 -11.14 -7.16
CA ASP A 266 12.29 -9.70 -6.97
C ASP A 266 13.62 -9.05 -6.52
N ARG A 267 14.71 -9.81 -6.45
CA ARG A 267 16.03 -9.38 -5.98
C ARG A 267 16.83 -8.46 -6.90
N PRO A 268 16.78 -8.62 -8.25
CA PRO A 268 17.50 -7.71 -9.14
C PRO A 268 17.06 -6.25 -9.05
N LEU A 269 16.07 -6.00 -8.22
CA LEU A 269 15.25 -4.80 -8.20
C LEU A 269 15.79 -3.71 -7.27
N MET A 270 16.84 -4.01 -6.49
CA MET A 270 17.56 -3.03 -5.70
C MET A 270 18.84 -2.51 -6.41
N ASP A 271 19.21 -3.07 -7.56
CA ASP A 271 20.14 -2.42 -8.46
C ASP A 271 19.37 -1.28 -9.16
N ARG A 272 19.40 -0.14 -8.51
CA ARG A 272 19.07 1.11 -9.17
C ARG A 272 19.98 1.20 -10.39
N ASP A 273 19.38 1.39 -11.55
CA ASP A 273 20.15 1.82 -12.73
C ASP A 273 20.94 3.07 -12.30
N ALA A 274 22.26 2.93 -12.13
CA ALA A 274 23.15 3.93 -11.55
C ALA A 274 23.18 5.25 -12.35
N GLY A 275 22.28 5.39 -13.34
CA GLY A 275 22.14 6.54 -14.23
C GLY A 275 20.94 7.45 -13.95
N ILE A 276 19.95 7.03 -13.17
CA ILE A 276 18.77 7.91 -12.92
C ILE A 276 19.00 8.70 -11.63
N LYS A 277 19.20 10.02 -11.80
CA LYS A 277 19.24 10.94 -10.65
C LYS A 277 17.81 11.21 -10.15
N PRO A 278 17.56 11.13 -8.84
CA PRO A 278 16.26 11.53 -8.28
C PRO A 278 16.03 13.02 -8.52
N VAL A 279 14.75 13.37 -8.71
CA VAL A 279 14.36 14.76 -8.92
C VAL A 279 13.58 15.29 -7.72
N VAL A 280 13.75 16.60 -7.45
CA VAL A 280 12.88 17.33 -6.51
C VAL A 280 11.73 17.91 -7.30
N VAL A 281 10.50 17.60 -6.90
CA VAL A 281 9.27 18.19 -7.41
C VAL A 281 8.68 19.10 -6.34
N ALA A 282 8.72 20.42 -6.57
CA ALA A 282 8.18 21.40 -5.64
C ALA A 282 6.66 21.43 -5.73
N HIS A 283 5.97 20.90 -4.71
CA HIS A 283 4.52 20.76 -4.64
C HIS A 283 3.82 22.11 -4.59
N ARG A 284 3.07 22.46 -5.64
CA ARG A 284 2.43 23.78 -5.84
C ARG A 284 3.42 24.93 -5.85
N GLY A 285 4.66 24.68 -6.31
CA GLY A 285 5.80 25.55 -6.12
C GLY A 285 6.38 25.45 -4.70
N TYR A 286 7.24 26.39 -4.29
CA TYR A 286 7.73 26.48 -2.92
C TYR A 286 6.99 27.56 -2.17
N ALA A 287 5.97 27.17 -1.42
CA ALA A 287 5.01 28.10 -0.80
C ALA A 287 5.46 28.62 0.58
N HIS A 288 6.76 28.68 0.84
CA HIS A 288 7.27 29.19 2.11
C HIS A 288 7.27 30.72 2.14
N GLY A 289 6.28 31.29 2.81
CA GLY A 289 6.10 32.76 2.91
C GLY A 289 5.38 33.40 1.73
N VAL A 290 4.98 32.62 0.72
CA VAL A 290 4.19 33.06 -0.44
C VAL A 290 3.02 32.10 -0.67
N THR A 291 1.99 32.55 -1.39
CA THR A 291 0.84 31.71 -1.69
C THR A 291 1.24 30.63 -2.70
N GLU A 292 0.83 29.38 -2.42
CA GLU A 292 0.95 28.25 -3.33
C GLU A 292 0.31 28.48 -4.69
N ASN A 293 0.76 27.78 -5.74
CA ASN A 293 0.17 27.87 -7.08
C ASN A 293 0.17 29.29 -7.67
N THR A 294 1.20 30.08 -7.37
CA THR A 294 1.43 31.43 -7.92
C THR A 294 2.76 31.50 -8.67
N LEU A 295 2.95 32.45 -9.54
CA LEU A 295 4.23 32.65 -10.21
C LEU A 295 5.38 32.87 -9.23
N GLU A 296 5.10 33.47 -8.08
CA GLU A 296 6.09 33.69 -7.04
C GLU A 296 6.50 32.39 -6.35
N SER A 297 5.54 31.46 -6.11
CA SER A 297 5.88 30.14 -5.54
C SER A 297 6.73 29.31 -6.50
N PHE A 298 6.50 29.41 -7.82
CA PHE A 298 7.31 28.72 -8.82
C PHE A 298 8.71 29.32 -8.94
N ARG A 299 8.84 30.64 -8.83
CA ARG A 299 10.13 31.34 -8.76
C ARG A 299 10.91 30.91 -7.53
N ALA A 300 10.27 30.89 -6.36
CA ALA A 300 10.87 30.46 -5.12
C ALA A 300 11.30 28.98 -5.18
N ALA A 301 10.54 28.12 -5.87
CA ALA A 301 10.92 26.73 -6.10
C ALA A 301 12.20 26.60 -6.93
N HIS A 302 12.29 27.34 -8.03
CA HIS A 302 13.48 27.38 -8.89
C HIS A 302 14.70 27.92 -8.13
N GLU A 303 14.56 29.02 -7.40
CA GLU A 303 15.62 29.60 -6.57
C GLU A 303 16.07 28.67 -5.44
N ALA A 304 15.17 27.83 -4.91
CA ALA A 304 15.47 26.82 -3.92
C ALA A 304 16.12 25.55 -4.51
N GLY A 305 16.34 25.49 -5.83
CA GLY A 305 17.03 24.40 -6.52
C GLY A 305 16.12 23.28 -7.03
N ALA A 306 14.80 23.46 -7.07
CA ALA A 306 13.92 22.50 -7.73
C ALA A 306 14.08 22.59 -9.25
N GLY A 307 14.35 21.47 -9.89
CA GLY A 307 14.32 21.36 -11.36
C GLY A 307 12.90 21.14 -11.90
N VAL A 308 11.97 20.73 -11.04
CA VAL A 308 10.57 20.44 -11.39
C VAL A 308 9.65 21.11 -10.37
N ALA A 309 8.56 21.74 -10.83
CA ALA A 309 7.48 22.22 -9.97
C ALA A 309 6.17 21.54 -10.37
N GLU A 310 5.38 21.18 -9.37
CA GLU A 310 4.02 20.68 -9.56
C GLU A 310 3.02 21.82 -9.40
N LEU A 311 1.92 21.73 -10.14
CA LEU A 311 0.81 22.67 -10.09
C LEU A 311 -0.52 22.02 -10.44
N ASP A 312 -1.60 22.64 -9.97
CA ASP A 312 -2.98 22.14 -10.12
C ASP A 312 -3.77 23.00 -11.12
N VAL A 313 -4.51 22.36 -12.04
CA VAL A 313 -5.26 23.07 -13.08
C VAL A 313 -6.75 22.81 -13.03
N TYR A 314 -7.51 23.91 -13.12
CA TYR A 314 -8.94 23.94 -13.38
C TYR A 314 -9.25 24.71 -14.68
N GLN A 315 -10.39 24.38 -15.26
CA GLN A 315 -10.94 25.08 -16.41
C GLN A 315 -12.09 26.00 -15.97
N SER A 316 -11.99 27.28 -16.28
CA SER A 316 -13.04 28.29 -16.02
C SER A 316 -14.30 28.11 -16.90
N ALA A 317 -15.35 28.85 -16.61
CA ALA A 317 -16.60 28.78 -17.36
C ALA A 317 -16.44 29.07 -18.86
N ASP A 318 -15.54 29.99 -19.21
CA ASP A 318 -15.23 30.37 -20.61
C ASP A 318 -14.15 29.51 -21.26
N GLY A 319 -13.70 28.44 -20.57
CA GLY A 319 -12.74 27.47 -21.09
C GLY A 319 -11.27 27.84 -20.89
N SER A 320 -10.95 28.92 -20.21
CA SER A 320 -9.57 29.31 -19.87
C SER A 320 -9.03 28.41 -18.75
N LEU A 321 -7.71 28.18 -18.74
CA LEU A 321 -7.04 27.31 -17.74
C LEU A 321 -6.37 28.16 -16.67
N TYR A 322 -6.71 27.89 -15.41
CA TYR A 322 -6.18 28.57 -14.23
C TYR A 322 -5.55 27.64 -13.24
N VAL A 323 -4.55 28.15 -12.51
CA VAL A 323 -3.76 27.38 -11.57
C VAL A 323 -4.27 27.60 -10.15
N SER A 324 -4.79 26.56 -9.51
CA SER A 324 -5.25 26.54 -8.11
C SER A 324 -5.44 25.09 -7.64
N HIS A 325 -5.15 24.82 -6.38
CA HIS A 325 -5.44 23.51 -5.80
C HIS A 325 -6.94 23.29 -5.54
N ASP A 326 -7.62 24.33 -5.02
CA ASP A 326 -9.03 24.22 -4.68
C ASP A 326 -9.89 24.79 -5.82
N GLN A 327 -11.06 24.20 -6.03
CA GLN A 327 -12.07 24.70 -6.96
C GLN A 327 -12.59 26.09 -6.51
N SER A 328 -12.73 26.31 -5.20
CA SER A 328 -13.04 27.61 -4.63
C SER A 328 -11.77 28.41 -4.31
N LEU A 329 -11.69 29.64 -4.78
CA LEU A 329 -10.58 30.51 -4.49
C LEU A 329 -10.60 31.13 -3.07
N GLU A 330 -11.60 30.82 -2.25
CA GLU A 330 -11.80 31.42 -0.93
C GLU A 330 -10.57 31.28 -0.01
N ARG A 331 -9.96 30.12 0.01
CA ARG A 331 -8.82 29.84 0.89
C ARG A 331 -7.63 30.77 0.61
N VAL A 332 -7.32 30.98 -0.65
CA VAL A 332 -6.14 31.75 -1.08
C VAL A 332 -6.43 33.22 -1.27
N THR A 333 -7.65 33.62 -1.68
CA THR A 333 -8.00 35.01 -1.96
C THR A 333 -8.87 35.67 -0.88
N GLY A 334 -9.59 34.88 -0.07
CA GLY A 334 -10.64 35.40 0.82
C GLY A 334 -12.00 35.59 0.15
N THR A 335 -12.12 35.35 -1.16
CA THR A 335 -13.35 35.51 -1.94
C THR A 335 -13.86 34.12 -2.37
N ALA A 336 -15.07 33.77 -2.03
CA ALA A 336 -15.71 32.53 -2.43
C ALA A 336 -16.12 32.59 -3.92
N LEU A 337 -15.17 32.32 -4.82
CA LEU A 337 -15.38 32.25 -6.26
C LEU A 337 -15.07 30.80 -6.74
N ASP A 338 -16.03 30.18 -7.39
CA ASP A 338 -15.86 28.86 -8.00
C ASP A 338 -15.23 28.97 -9.38
N LEU A 339 -14.05 28.38 -9.56
CA LEU A 339 -13.26 28.46 -10.79
C LEU A 339 -14.02 27.92 -12.01
N GLU A 340 -14.74 26.83 -11.87
CA GLU A 340 -15.48 26.24 -13.00
C GLU A 340 -16.72 27.03 -13.42
N GLN A 341 -17.17 27.95 -12.57
CA GLN A 341 -18.34 28.79 -12.83
C GLN A 341 -17.95 30.25 -13.19
N ALA A 342 -16.74 30.63 -12.83
CA ALA A 342 -16.24 31.99 -13.05
C ALA A 342 -15.70 32.19 -14.46
N SER A 343 -15.84 33.43 -14.97
CA SER A 343 -15.17 33.89 -16.19
C SER A 343 -13.70 34.24 -15.93
N ALA A 344 -12.88 34.27 -16.98
CA ALA A 344 -11.49 34.71 -16.89
C ALA A 344 -11.39 36.15 -16.36
N GLN A 345 -12.36 37.00 -16.66
CA GLN A 345 -12.36 38.41 -16.19
C GLN A 345 -12.54 38.47 -14.67
N GLU A 346 -13.46 37.68 -14.10
CA GLU A 346 -13.68 37.59 -12.66
C GLU A 346 -12.46 37.06 -11.93
N ILE A 347 -11.83 36.00 -12.45
CA ILE A 347 -10.63 35.37 -11.84
C ILE A 347 -9.46 36.39 -11.87
N LYS A 348 -9.22 37.07 -12.99
CA LYS A 348 -8.13 38.05 -13.14
C LYS A 348 -8.27 39.27 -12.20
N ALA A 349 -9.49 39.58 -11.77
CA ALA A 349 -9.74 40.69 -10.83
C ALA A 349 -9.33 40.32 -9.39
N LEU A 350 -9.20 39.02 -9.06
CA LEU A 350 -8.83 38.58 -7.72
C LEU A 350 -7.33 38.68 -7.46
N ARG A 351 -7.02 38.80 -6.19
CA ARG A 351 -5.66 38.69 -5.66
C ARG A 351 -5.67 37.75 -4.48
N THR A 352 -4.59 37.02 -4.30
CA THR A 352 -4.33 36.24 -3.12
C THR A 352 -4.17 37.16 -1.90
N LYS A 353 -4.22 36.55 -0.70
CA LYS A 353 -4.09 37.32 0.56
C LYS A 353 -2.77 38.06 0.71
N ASP A 354 -1.73 37.60 0.01
CA ASP A 354 -0.40 38.24 -0.09
C ASP A 354 -0.25 39.10 -1.35
N GLY A 355 -1.34 39.34 -2.07
CA GLY A 355 -1.39 40.30 -3.20
C GLY A 355 -1.03 39.74 -4.57
N GLN A 356 -0.78 38.44 -4.70
CA GLN A 356 -0.44 37.79 -5.96
C GLN A 356 -1.67 37.64 -6.86
N ALA A 357 -1.45 37.51 -8.17
CA ALA A 357 -2.51 37.12 -9.10
C ALA A 357 -2.75 35.60 -9.03
N VAL A 358 -3.99 35.16 -9.26
CA VAL A 358 -4.29 33.76 -9.61
C VAL A 358 -3.82 33.57 -11.06
N PRO A 359 -2.77 32.75 -11.32
CA PRO A 359 -2.18 32.73 -12.65
C PRO A 359 -3.01 31.90 -13.63
N ALA A 360 -3.07 32.38 -14.89
CA ALA A 360 -3.47 31.49 -15.97
C ALA A 360 -2.32 30.50 -16.26
N LEU A 361 -2.65 29.31 -16.69
CA LEU A 361 -1.65 28.27 -17.01
C LEU A 361 -0.64 28.78 -18.06
N LYS A 362 -1.11 29.56 -19.03
CA LYS A 362 -0.24 30.15 -20.06
C LYS A 362 0.89 31.01 -19.46
N ASP A 363 0.59 31.75 -18.40
CA ASP A 363 1.59 32.64 -17.75
C ASP A 363 2.65 31.80 -17.03
N VAL A 364 2.23 30.70 -16.41
CA VAL A 364 3.15 29.74 -15.76
C VAL A 364 4.01 29.01 -16.77
N LEU A 365 3.45 28.55 -17.90
CA LEU A 365 4.21 27.93 -18.99
C LEU A 365 5.24 28.92 -19.59
N THR A 366 4.89 30.17 -19.73
CA THR A 366 5.82 31.23 -20.21
C THR A 366 7.00 31.39 -19.25
N TYR A 367 6.72 31.54 -17.95
CA TYR A 367 7.75 31.62 -16.93
C TYR A 367 8.64 30.39 -16.89
N ALA A 368 8.03 29.22 -16.89
CA ALA A 368 8.76 27.92 -16.81
C ALA A 368 9.71 27.75 -18.01
N LYS A 369 9.29 28.18 -19.22
CA LYS A 369 10.13 28.14 -20.42
C LYS A 369 11.35 29.09 -20.29
N GLU A 370 11.16 30.30 -19.76
CA GLU A 370 12.22 31.28 -19.58
C GLU A 370 13.24 30.87 -18.52
N SER A 371 12.81 30.11 -17.50
CA SER A 371 13.64 29.70 -16.37
C SER A 371 14.16 28.26 -16.47
N ASP A 372 13.85 27.52 -17.55
CA ASP A 372 14.16 26.10 -17.71
C ASP A 372 13.60 25.20 -16.60
N LEU A 373 12.45 25.61 -16.02
CA LEU A 373 11.75 24.87 -14.98
C LEU A 373 10.81 23.85 -15.62
N HIS A 374 10.96 22.58 -15.28
CA HIS A 374 10.01 21.55 -15.72
C HIS A 374 8.72 21.60 -14.89
N LEU A 375 7.60 21.20 -15.47
CA LEU A 375 6.30 21.24 -14.81
C LEU A 375 5.59 19.88 -14.79
N VAL A 376 5.08 19.52 -13.63
CA VAL A 376 4.06 18.46 -13.47
C VAL A 376 2.71 19.15 -13.30
N ILE A 377 1.80 18.96 -14.24
CA ILE A 377 0.51 19.66 -14.30
C ILE A 377 -0.62 18.71 -13.92
N GLU A 378 -1.07 18.77 -12.65
CA GLU A 378 -2.20 17.96 -12.19
C GLU A 378 -3.52 18.50 -12.74
N ILE A 379 -4.26 17.67 -13.44
CA ILE A 379 -5.63 17.95 -13.84
C ILE A 379 -6.59 17.51 -12.73
N LYS A 380 -7.26 18.44 -12.11
CA LYS A 380 -8.18 18.18 -10.99
C LYS A 380 -9.38 17.32 -11.42
N SER A 381 -9.76 16.41 -10.54
CA SER A 381 -10.77 15.36 -10.81
C SER A 381 -12.21 15.90 -10.84
N THR A 382 -12.53 16.73 -11.82
CA THR A 382 -13.87 17.30 -12.04
C THR A 382 -14.61 16.58 -13.17
N SER A 383 -15.83 16.98 -13.44
CA SER A 383 -16.60 16.49 -14.60
C SER A 383 -15.97 16.90 -15.95
N ARG A 384 -15.19 18.00 -15.96
CA ARG A 384 -14.51 18.52 -17.14
C ARG A 384 -13.07 18.02 -17.30
N ALA A 385 -12.56 17.19 -16.40
CA ALA A 385 -11.14 16.83 -16.35
C ALA A 385 -10.58 16.31 -17.69
N VAL A 386 -11.35 15.54 -18.45
CA VAL A 386 -10.92 15.04 -19.78
C VAL A 386 -10.79 16.17 -20.78
N ASP A 387 -11.70 17.13 -20.80
CA ASP A 387 -11.63 18.32 -21.65
C ASP A 387 -10.49 19.25 -21.21
N THR A 388 -10.33 19.43 -19.89
CA THR A 388 -9.22 20.18 -19.31
C THR A 388 -7.87 19.59 -19.71
N ALA A 389 -7.73 18.25 -19.69
CA ALA A 389 -6.51 17.58 -20.11
C ALA A 389 -6.17 17.83 -21.58
N ARG A 390 -7.15 17.75 -22.49
CA ARG A 390 -6.94 18.06 -23.91
C ARG A 390 -6.48 19.50 -24.10
N LYS A 391 -7.18 20.46 -23.52
CA LYS A 391 -6.82 21.90 -23.61
C LYS A 391 -5.45 22.19 -23.02
N THR A 392 -5.10 21.51 -21.91
CA THR A 392 -3.77 21.65 -21.31
C THR A 392 -2.69 21.12 -22.28
N ALA A 393 -2.89 19.95 -22.86
CA ALA A 393 -1.97 19.36 -23.83
C ALA A 393 -1.83 20.24 -25.10
N GLU A 394 -2.93 20.79 -25.61
CA GLU A 394 -2.93 21.75 -26.71
C GLU A 394 -2.10 22.99 -26.37
N LEU A 395 -2.31 23.57 -25.19
CA LEU A 395 -1.57 24.76 -24.74
C LEU A 395 -0.08 24.47 -24.54
N ILE A 396 0.29 23.33 -23.98
CA ILE A 396 1.69 22.88 -23.83
C ILE A 396 2.35 22.78 -25.22
N ARG A 397 1.67 22.16 -26.18
CA ARG A 397 2.16 22.05 -27.57
C ARG A 397 2.30 23.41 -28.23
N GLU A 398 1.32 24.29 -28.09
CA GLU A 398 1.34 25.66 -28.65
C GLU A 398 2.50 26.50 -28.10
N THR A 399 2.83 26.32 -26.82
CA THR A 399 3.93 27.04 -26.18
C THR A 399 5.30 26.42 -26.44
N GLY A 400 5.33 25.21 -27.03
CA GLY A 400 6.54 24.45 -27.29
C GLY A 400 7.22 23.92 -26.03
N MET A 401 6.42 23.52 -25.03
CA MET A 401 6.85 23.04 -23.70
C MET A 401 6.72 21.51 -23.57
N GLY A 402 6.50 20.78 -24.65
CA GLY A 402 6.20 19.35 -24.60
C GLY A 402 7.25 18.49 -23.89
N GLU A 403 8.55 18.82 -24.04
CA GLU A 403 9.64 18.09 -23.38
C GLU A 403 9.83 18.50 -21.90
N GLN A 404 9.31 19.66 -21.50
CA GLN A 404 9.45 20.21 -20.15
C GLN A 404 8.21 20.03 -19.27
N CYS A 405 7.13 19.41 -19.82
CA CYS A 405 5.87 19.24 -19.09
C CYS A 405 5.42 17.80 -19.07
N SER A 406 4.85 17.38 -17.96
CA SER A 406 4.02 16.19 -17.84
C SER A 406 2.63 16.52 -17.35
N ILE A 407 1.62 15.78 -17.82
CA ILE A 407 0.23 15.88 -17.33
C ILE A 407 0.00 14.79 -16.32
N ALA A 408 -0.42 15.21 -15.12
CA ALA A 408 -0.70 14.34 -13.99
C ALA A 408 -2.20 14.24 -13.70
N GLY A 409 -2.63 13.12 -13.11
CA GLY A 409 -4.00 12.96 -12.64
C GLY A 409 -4.30 11.61 -12.01
N PHE A 410 -5.37 11.55 -11.20
CA PHE A 410 -5.83 10.34 -10.55
C PHE A 410 -6.62 9.38 -11.46
N ARG A 411 -6.96 9.81 -12.66
CA ARG A 411 -7.74 9.02 -13.62
C ARG A 411 -6.97 8.79 -14.90
N HIS A 412 -6.78 7.52 -15.26
CA HIS A 412 -6.13 7.15 -16.52
C HIS A 412 -6.74 7.83 -17.76
N SER A 413 -8.07 8.08 -17.76
CA SER A 413 -8.74 8.78 -18.85
C SER A 413 -8.24 10.21 -19.11
N VAL A 414 -7.67 10.86 -18.09
CA VAL A 414 -7.04 12.19 -18.20
C VAL A 414 -5.74 12.08 -19.00
N LEU A 415 -4.93 11.09 -18.67
CA LEU A 415 -3.64 10.82 -19.32
C LEU A 415 -3.84 10.39 -20.78
N ALA A 416 -4.78 9.48 -20.99
CA ALA A 416 -5.15 9.06 -22.36
C ALA A 416 -5.63 10.24 -23.22
N ALA A 417 -6.43 11.15 -22.66
CA ALA A 417 -6.89 12.35 -23.38
C ALA A 417 -5.75 13.31 -23.74
N ALA A 418 -4.73 13.43 -22.89
CA ALA A 418 -3.53 14.20 -23.20
C ALA A 418 -2.72 13.55 -24.36
N ARG A 419 -2.56 12.23 -24.32
CA ARG A 419 -1.89 11.44 -25.38
C ARG A 419 -2.64 11.42 -26.71
N GLU A 420 -3.96 11.59 -26.70
CA GLU A 420 -4.74 11.80 -27.94
C GLU A 420 -4.36 13.10 -28.67
N VAL A 421 -3.97 14.13 -27.93
CA VAL A 421 -3.54 15.42 -28.48
C VAL A 421 -2.08 15.39 -28.91
N ASP A 422 -1.22 14.81 -28.09
CA ASP A 422 0.21 14.65 -28.34
C ASP A 422 0.68 13.28 -27.80
N PRO A 423 0.95 12.32 -28.70
CA PRO A 423 1.45 10.98 -28.30
C PRO A 423 2.77 11.01 -27.52
N SER A 424 3.57 12.06 -27.62
CA SER A 424 4.84 12.22 -26.87
C SER A 424 4.67 12.90 -25.51
N MET A 425 3.47 13.39 -25.16
CA MET A 425 3.21 14.07 -23.89
C MET A 425 3.63 13.22 -22.70
N GLY A 426 4.46 13.77 -21.81
CA GLY A 426 4.78 13.15 -20.54
C GLY A 426 3.54 12.95 -19.68
N THR A 427 3.40 11.78 -19.03
CA THR A 427 2.20 11.44 -18.28
C THR A 427 2.53 10.85 -16.91
N GLU A 428 1.77 11.27 -15.89
CA GLU A 428 1.99 10.90 -14.51
C GLU A 428 0.67 10.44 -13.86
N LEU A 429 0.60 9.18 -13.43
CA LEU A 429 -0.57 8.65 -12.73
C LEU A 429 -0.41 8.82 -11.22
N LEU A 430 -1.31 9.61 -10.63
CA LEU A 430 -1.38 9.83 -9.19
C LEU A 430 -2.12 8.67 -8.50
N LEU A 431 -1.52 8.10 -7.45
CA LEU A 431 -2.08 6.97 -6.71
C LEU A 431 -2.00 7.20 -5.21
N ASN A 432 -3.14 7.12 -4.52
CA ASN A 432 -3.17 7.07 -3.05
C ASN A 432 -2.72 5.70 -2.53
N PHE A 433 -3.00 4.63 -3.28
CA PHE A 433 -2.61 3.25 -3.02
C PHE A 433 -2.72 2.45 -4.31
N ALA A 434 -1.95 1.38 -4.42
CA ALA A 434 -2.05 0.43 -5.53
C ALA A 434 -2.47 -0.94 -5.01
N ILE A 435 -3.61 -1.45 -5.47
CA ILE A 435 -4.14 -2.77 -5.11
C ILE A 435 -3.83 -3.81 -6.21
N SER A 436 -3.53 -3.34 -7.43
CA SER A 436 -3.31 -4.20 -8.60
C SER A 436 -2.06 -3.81 -9.35
N ASP A 437 -1.62 -4.68 -10.27
CA ASP A 437 -0.58 -4.34 -11.23
C ASP A 437 -1.08 -3.22 -12.16
N VAL A 438 -0.68 -1.99 -11.85
CA VAL A 438 -0.97 -0.80 -12.65
C VAL A 438 0.13 -0.53 -13.70
N THR A 439 1.23 -1.28 -13.66
CA THR A 439 2.41 -1.04 -14.51
C THR A 439 2.19 -1.38 -15.99
N SER A 440 1.12 -2.11 -16.30
CA SER A 440 0.73 -2.48 -17.68
C SER A 440 0.07 -1.35 -18.48
N LEU A 441 -0.20 -0.19 -17.87
CA LEU A 441 -0.83 0.95 -18.56
C LEU A 441 0.17 1.62 -19.51
N ALA A 442 -0.08 1.53 -20.83
CA ALA A 442 0.83 2.04 -21.84
C ALA A 442 1.01 3.57 -21.79
N ASP A 443 -0.07 4.28 -21.41
CA ASP A 443 -0.11 5.75 -21.42
C ASP A 443 0.37 6.35 -20.09
N VAL A 444 1.23 5.67 -19.34
CA VAL A 444 1.78 6.14 -18.06
C VAL A 444 3.30 6.03 -18.10
N ASP A 445 4.00 7.13 -17.91
CA ASP A 445 5.47 7.17 -17.82
C ASP A 445 5.94 7.17 -16.37
N ILE A 446 5.19 7.86 -15.49
CA ILE A 446 5.54 8.06 -14.09
C ILE A 446 4.36 7.64 -13.21
N TYR A 447 4.64 6.85 -12.20
CA TYR A 447 3.69 6.57 -11.12
C TYR A 447 4.03 7.45 -9.93
N SER A 448 3.16 8.40 -9.63
CA SER A 448 3.31 9.29 -8.46
C SER A 448 2.44 8.76 -7.33
N VAL A 449 3.06 8.20 -6.31
CA VAL A 449 2.40 7.39 -5.29
C VAL A 449 2.50 8.06 -3.93
N GLN A 450 1.40 8.05 -3.18
CA GLN A 450 1.39 8.50 -1.79
C GLN A 450 2.46 7.72 -1.01
N ALA A 451 3.36 8.44 -0.36
CA ALA A 451 4.59 7.90 0.24
C ALA A 451 4.37 6.69 1.15
N GLY A 452 3.26 6.68 1.92
CA GLY A 452 2.89 5.56 2.79
C GLY A 452 2.42 4.30 2.06
N ALA A 453 2.16 4.38 0.76
CA ALA A 453 1.73 3.24 -0.05
C ALA A 453 2.88 2.64 -0.90
N ILE A 454 4.06 3.27 -0.90
CA ILE A 454 5.22 2.79 -1.66
C ILE A 454 5.85 1.60 -0.96
N THR A 455 6.09 0.52 -1.71
CA THR A 455 6.86 -0.64 -1.26
C THR A 455 8.04 -0.90 -2.19
N PRO A 456 9.11 -1.57 -1.73
CA PRO A 456 10.22 -1.96 -2.59
C PRO A 456 9.78 -2.78 -3.80
N GLU A 457 8.78 -3.66 -3.64
CA GLU A 457 8.23 -4.46 -4.72
C GLU A 457 7.54 -3.60 -5.79
N MET A 458 6.85 -2.55 -5.35
CA MET A 458 6.20 -1.61 -6.27
C MET A 458 7.21 -0.82 -7.09
N ILE A 459 8.23 -0.28 -6.44
CA ILE A 459 9.33 0.42 -7.12
C ILE A 459 9.92 -0.48 -8.21
N ALA A 460 10.21 -1.68 -7.81
CA ALA A 460 10.76 -2.69 -8.65
C ALA A 460 9.91 -3.03 -9.88
N GLN A 461 8.61 -3.23 -9.69
CA GLN A 461 7.67 -3.51 -10.79
C GLN A 461 7.58 -2.33 -11.76
N VAL A 462 7.61 -1.11 -11.24
CA VAL A 462 7.59 0.11 -12.05
C VAL A 462 8.86 0.21 -12.88
N HIS A 463 10.03 -0.02 -12.28
CA HIS A 463 11.33 0.01 -12.99
C HIS A 463 11.43 -1.12 -14.03
N GLN A 464 10.95 -2.34 -13.73
CA GLN A 464 10.90 -3.42 -14.72
C GLN A 464 10.03 -3.10 -15.93
N ALA A 465 9.00 -2.27 -15.75
CA ALA A 465 8.19 -1.78 -16.86
C ALA A 465 8.86 -0.62 -17.64
N GLY A 466 10.10 -0.22 -17.27
CA GLY A 466 10.80 0.90 -17.89
C GLY A 466 10.23 2.27 -17.51
N LYS A 467 9.54 2.36 -16.37
CA LYS A 467 8.84 3.56 -15.90
C LYS A 467 9.46 4.11 -14.64
N ARG A 468 9.04 5.30 -14.21
CA ARG A 468 9.54 5.97 -13.01
C ARG A 468 8.50 6.00 -11.91
N ILE A 469 8.96 6.11 -10.66
CA ILE A 469 8.10 6.23 -9.48
C ILE A 469 8.51 7.43 -8.63
N TYR A 470 7.56 8.33 -8.38
CA TYR A 470 7.71 9.48 -7.51
C TYR A 470 6.91 9.30 -6.23
N ALA A 471 7.39 9.86 -5.14
CA ALA A 471 6.71 9.83 -3.84
C ALA A 471 6.10 11.20 -3.51
N TRP A 472 4.83 11.25 -3.07
CA TRP A 472 4.15 12.49 -2.66
C TRP A 472 3.35 12.31 -1.37
N THR A 473 3.07 13.32 -0.54
CA THR A 473 3.88 14.51 -0.37
C THR A 473 4.81 14.24 0.79
N VAL A 474 6.12 14.38 0.59
CA VAL A 474 7.16 13.98 1.54
C VAL A 474 7.81 15.21 2.13
N ASN A 475 7.55 15.50 3.41
CA ASN A 475 8.05 16.68 4.10
C ASN A 475 8.97 16.36 5.29
N ASP A 476 9.12 15.08 5.62
CA ASP A 476 10.01 14.63 6.69
C ASP A 476 11.37 14.22 6.08
N PRO A 477 12.51 14.85 6.46
CA PRO A 477 13.82 14.51 5.89
C PRO A 477 14.21 13.04 6.05
N ARG A 478 13.84 12.41 7.16
CA ARG A 478 14.12 10.98 7.36
C ARG A 478 13.33 10.10 6.40
N GLN A 479 12.07 10.49 6.12
CA GLN A 479 11.26 9.79 5.13
C GLN A 479 11.82 9.99 3.72
N MET A 480 12.35 11.18 3.40
CA MET A 480 13.05 11.42 2.13
C MET A 480 14.25 10.47 1.98
N GLU A 481 15.11 10.38 3.00
CA GLU A 481 16.25 9.46 3.00
C GLU A 481 15.87 8.01 2.78
N VAL A 482 14.83 7.53 3.47
CA VAL A 482 14.33 6.14 3.34
C VAL A 482 13.81 5.87 1.93
N LEU A 483 12.99 6.76 1.37
CA LEU A 483 12.43 6.62 0.04
C LEU A 483 13.50 6.66 -1.06
N LEU A 484 14.49 7.55 -0.93
CA LEU A 484 15.64 7.60 -1.82
C LEU A 484 16.46 6.31 -1.76
N ALA A 485 16.70 5.79 -0.54
CA ALA A 485 17.40 4.53 -0.35
C ALA A 485 16.60 3.33 -0.90
N MET A 486 15.25 3.37 -0.87
CA MET A 486 14.38 2.39 -1.51
C MET A 486 14.43 2.46 -3.04
N GLY A 487 14.87 3.60 -3.62
CA GLY A 487 15.06 3.77 -5.05
C GLY A 487 13.95 4.54 -5.76
N VAL A 488 13.20 5.42 -5.08
CA VAL A 488 12.26 6.32 -5.78
C VAL A 488 13.02 7.29 -6.69
N ASP A 489 12.42 7.63 -7.82
CA ASP A 489 13.03 8.50 -8.84
C ASP A 489 12.71 9.99 -8.63
N GLY A 490 11.81 10.31 -7.69
CA GLY A 490 11.48 11.69 -7.38
C GLY A 490 10.75 11.84 -6.05
N LEU A 491 10.90 13.01 -5.46
CA LEU A 491 10.26 13.43 -4.22
C LEU A 491 9.43 14.69 -4.49
N THR A 492 8.10 14.59 -4.36
CA THR A 492 7.20 15.74 -4.33
C THR A 492 7.07 16.22 -2.90
N THR A 493 7.39 17.50 -2.66
CA THR A 493 7.53 18.05 -1.31
C THR A 493 7.07 19.52 -1.23
N ASP A 494 6.59 19.92 -0.04
CA ASP A 494 6.36 21.32 0.32
C ASP A 494 7.65 21.99 0.84
N ASP A 495 8.69 21.18 1.18
CA ASP A 495 10.00 21.67 1.67
C ASP A 495 11.11 21.36 0.65
N THR A 496 11.13 22.21 -0.39
CA THR A 496 12.11 22.08 -1.49
C THR A 496 13.56 22.06 -1.03
N PRO A 497 14.03 22.94 -0.14
CA PRO A 497 15.42 22.92 0.33
C PRO A 497 15.81 21.60 1.05
N ALA A 498 14.89 21.07 1.85
CA ALA A 498 15.12 19.81 2.54
C ALA A 498 15.27 18.63 1.57
N ALA A 499 14.45 18.59 0.50
CA ALA A 499 14.56 17.54 -0.50
C ALA A 499 15.83 17.68 -1.37
N VAL A 500 16.22 18.90 -1.72
CA VAL A 500 17.48 19.15 -2.43
C VAL A 500 18.67 18.64 -1.60
N GLN A 501 18.70 18.97 -0.30
CA GLN A 501 19.76 18.49 0.60
C GLN A 501 19.73 16.96 0.73
N ALA A 502 18.55 16.36 0.91
CA ALA A 502 18.43 14.90 1.05
C ALA A 502 18.91 14.16 -0.21
N ILE A 503 18.65 14.69 -1.41
CA ILE A 503 19.17 14.12 -2.66
C ILE A 503 20.69 14.28 -2.75
N ALA A 504 21.23 15.44 -2.42
CA ALA A 504 22.67 15.68 -2.42
C ALA A 504 23.40 14.71 -1.46
N ASP A 505 22.90 14.57 -0.23
CA ASP A 505 23.44 13.64 0.77
C ASP A 505 23.33 12.19 0.30
N TYR A 506 22.26 11.84 -0.40
CA TYR A 506 22.07 10.53 -0.99
C TYR A 506 23.10 10.26 -2.13
N GLU A 507 23.27 11.21 -3.06
CA GLU A 507 24.23 11.10 -4.18
C GLU A 507 25.68 10.97 -3.67
N GLU A 508 26.07 11.73 -2.63
CA GLU A 508 27.38 11.61 -2.01
C GLU A 508 27.61 10.21 -1.42
N ARG A 509 26.58 9.65 -0.77
CA ARG A 509 26.67 8.30 -0.18
C ARG A 509 26.75 7.18 -1.23
N VAL A 510 26.09 7.32 -2.37
CA VAL A 510 26.06 6.31 -3.43
C VAL A 510 27.26 6.42 -4.36
N GLY A 511 27.85 7.62 -4.47
CA GLY A 511 29.05 7.88 -5.27
C GLY A 511 30.38 7.46 -4.62
N GLN A 512 30.37 7.10 -3.33
CA GLN A 512 31.49 6.55 -2.55
C GLN A 512 31.49 5.01 -2.60
#